data_f03a97ebb9367d35c8989442050ee1ab
#
_entry.id   f03a97ebb9367d35c8989442050ee1ab
#
_cell.length_a   1.000
_cell.length_b   1.000
_cell.length_c   1.000
_cell.angle_alpha   90.00
_cell.angle_beta   90.00
_cell.angle_gamma   90.00
#
_symmetry.space_group_name_H-M   'P 1'
#
loop_
_entity.id
_entity.type
_entity.pdbx_description
1 polymer ?
#
loop_
_entity_poly.entity_id
_entity_poly.type
_entity_poly.pdbx_seq_one_letter_code
_entity_poly.pdbx_strand_id
1 'polypeptide(L)'
;MTPPAPRPSAAVVRALEGRSGPAQPPPPPPGGPRPGERTLRLLTVAVVALSAALLTGRAWLLALAAVPLVLLALALPRTYARRIETSATVEPERCFEGDTVTLRIAVAHDGGSVRLDPGVTLGPGLRLDEVVVGPSTVTLRHTALRWGRWSLGPVDLDVYDAGGTVRRTVRVEAAEVSVFPHAAQARFTPIPVRLPQRLGEHASPQAGEGVEVVGVGPWVPGERQRRIHWPSTTRRGAVQLHRFAAERAADTVMLLDAFGDVVDPVTGVSSLDETVRAATGLARAYLRTHDRVGVVSTGGTTRWLAPGTGDAAFYRIVESVLDVRKDRRFDGPGLERVPPPALPQGALVYVFTPLSDARVLKVLRDLQGRGRRPVVVEIPSGDPYVEPGDAAGELGLRLWHADRDAMRFALRDSGVPVLRHVVGESLDLALAPLLSGRIGGRG
;
A
#
# COMPACT_ATOMS: atom_id res chain seq x y z
N MET A 1 11.30 29.83 -29.77
CA MET A 1 11.07 28.52 -30.39
C MET A 1 11.76 27.50 -29.53
N THR A 2 10.99 26.81 -28.70
CA THR A 2 11.48 25.71 -27.84
C THR A 2 11.64 24.47 -28.72
N PRO A 3 12.74 23.72 -28.66
CA PRO A 3 12.90 22.52 -29.46
C PRO A 3 11.86 21.47 -29.03
N PRO A 4 11.30 20.68 -29.95
CA PRO A 4 10.33 19.65 -29.62
C PRO A 4 10.97 18.57 -28.75
N ALA A 5 10.25 18.15 -27.70
CA ALA A 5 10.68 17.10 -26.80
C ALA A 5 11.00 15.80 -27.58
N PRO A 6 12.07 15.07 -27.21
CA PRO A 6 12.41 13.81 -27.87
C PRO A 6 11.25 12.82 -27.76
N ARG A 7 10.89 12.17 -28.86
CA ARG A 7 9.86 11.13 -28.89
C ARG A 7 10.31 9.94 -28.03
N PRO A 8 9.47 9.44 -27.13
CA PRO A 8 9.81 8.26 -26.31
C PRO A 8 10.10 7.04 -27.21
N SER A 9 11.02 6.18 -26.78
CA SER A 9 11.33 4.94 -27.49
C SER A 9 10.13 3.98 -27.49
N ALA A 10 10.07 3.05 -28.43
CA ALA A 10 8.97 2.08 -28.55
C ALA A 10 8.82 1.20 -27.28
N ALA A 11 9.90 1.04 -26.47
CA ALA A 11 9.89 0.33 -25.21
C ALA A 11 9.17 1.13 -24.11
N VAL A 12 9.37 2.46 -24.09
CA VAL A 12 8.68 3.38 -23.15
C VAL A 12 7.18 3.43 -23.45
N VAL A 13 6.79 3.41 -24.73
CA VAL A 13 5.37 3.40 -25.12
C VAL A 13 4.67 2.13 -24.65
N ARG A 14 5.32 0.96 -24.70
CA ARG A 14 4.76 -0.31 -24.17
C ARG A 14 4.59 -0.30 -22.64
N ALA A 15 5.49 0.35 -21.91
CA ALA A 15 5.40 0.50 -20.45
C ALA A 15 4.25 1.42 -20.04
N LEU A 16 3.94 2.44 -20.87
CA LEU A 16 2.85 3.40 -20.59
C LEU A 16 1.46 2.84 -20.90
N GLU A 17 1.34 1.82 -21.76
CA GLU A 17 0.04 1.24 -22.16
C GLU A 17 -0.57 0.25 -21.18
N GLY A 18 0.00 0.04 -19.99
CA GLY A 18 -0.57 -0.64 -18.81
C GLY A 18 -1.51 -1.83 -19.08
N ARG A 19 -1.18 -2.73 -20.01
CA ARG A 19 -2.02 -3.91 -20.27
C ARG A 19 -1.78 -4.97 -19.21
N SER A 20 -2.82 -5.24 -18.43
CA SER A 20 -2.98 -6.44 -17.60
C SER A 20 -3.05 -7.67 -18.50
N GLY A 21 -1.92 -8.08 -19.04
CA GLY A 21 -1.78 -9.36 -19.76
C GLY A 21 -1.44 -10.48 -18.78
N PRO A 22 -1.72 -11.76 -19.14
CA PRO A 22 -1.26 -12.89 -18.36
C PRO A 22 0.25 -12.80 -18.18
N ALA A 23 0.75 -13.24 -17.00
CA ALA A 23 2.16 -13.21 -16.64
C ALA A 23 3.03 -13.68 -17.82
N GLN A 24 3.82 -12.75 -18.35
CA GLN A 24 4.76 -13.10 -19.41
C GLN A 24 5.73 -14.16 -18.90
N PRO A 25 6.05 -15.18 -19.71
CA PRO A 25 7.05 -16.18 -19.34
C PRO A 25 8.35 -15.47 -18.97
N PRO A 26 9.12 -16.01 -18.00
CA PRO A 26 10.38 -15.42 -17.60
C PRO A 26 11.25 -15.20 -18.84
N PRO A 27 11.83 -14.00 -19.02
CA PRO A 27 12.69 -13.74 -20.17
C PRO A 27 13.88 -14.70 -20.14
N PRO A 28 14.40 -15.06 -21.31
CA PRO A 28 15.52 -15.98 -21.44
C PRO A 28 16.73 -15.43 -20.66
N PRO A 29 17.60 -16.31 -20.14
CA PRO A 29 18.80 -15.92 -19.40
C PRO A 29 19.66 -14.95 -20.24
N PRO A 30 20.48 -14.08 -19.58
CA PRO A 30 21.28 -13.08 -20.26
C PRO A 30 22.09 -13.72 -21.38
N GLY A 31 21.66 -13.44 -22.59
CA GLY A 31 22.20 -14.05 -23.78
C GLY A 31 23.56 -13.44 -24.16
N GLY A 32 24.39 -14.25 -24.83
CA GLY A 32 25.60 -13.74 -25.47
C GLY A 32 25.32 -12.57 -26.44
N PRO A 33 26.36 -11.94 -26.97
CA PRO A 33 26.23 -10.84 -27.91
C PRO A 33 25.40 -11.28 -29.13
N ARG A 34 24.44 -10.43 -29.50
CA ARG A 34 23.58 -10.66 -30.66
C ARG A 34 23.82 -9.56 -31.69
N PRO A 35 23.58 -9.82 -32.97
CA PRO A 35 23.64 -8.77 -33.98
C PRO A 35 22.61 -7.70 -33.68
N GLY A 36 23.02 -6.45 -33.67
CA GLY A 36 22.13 -5.29 -33.53
C GLY A 36 21.27 -5.09 -34.78
N GLU A 37 20.24 -4.28 -34.69
CA GLU A 37 19.34 -3.98 -35.81
C GLU A 37 20.07 -3.45 -37.03
N ARG A 38 21.11 -2.64 -36.85
CA ARG A 38 21.94 -2.12 -37.92
C ARG A 38 22.65 -3.23 -38.68
N THR A 39 23.20 -4.19 -37.95
CA THR A 39 23.85 -5.37 -38.56
C THR A 39 22.85 -6.14 -39.40
N LEU A 40 21.66 -6.41 -38.88
CA LEU A 40 20.62 -7.12 -39.61
C LEU A 40 20.18 -6.37 -40.86
N ARG A 41 19.97 -5.03 -40.76
CA ARG A 41 19.61 -4.19 -41.92
C ARG A 41 20.68 -4.16 -42.97
N LEU A 42 21.96 -3.99 -42.59
CA LEU A 42 23.08 -3.99 -43.53
C LEU A 42 23.24 -5.36 -44.17
N LEU A 43 23.09 -6.44 -43.41
CA LEU A 43 23.13 -7.80 -43.94
C LEU A 43 21.99 -8.04 -44.92
N THR A 44 20.78 -7.61 -44.62
CA THR A 44 19.64 -7.72 -45.53
C THR A 44 19.89 -7.00 -46.85
N VAL A 45 20.41 -5.76 -46.80
CA VAL A 45 20.76 -4.99 -48.00
C VAL A 45 21.83 -5.72 -48.81
N ALA A 46 22.87 -6.22 -48.12
CA ALA A 46 23.94 -6.99 -48.80
C ALA A 46 23.41 -8.25 -49.48
N VAL A 47 22.58 -9.04 -48.79
CA VAL A 47 21.98 -10.26 -49.31
C VAL A 47 21.06 -9.97 -50.50
N VAL A 48 20.20 -8.93 -50.40
CA VAL A 48 19.32 -8.55 -51.52
C VAL A 48 20.09 -8.07 -52.72
N ALA A 49 21.12 -7.24 -52.53
CA ALA A 49 21.97 -6.76 -53.62
C ALA A 49 22.76 -7.88 -54.27
N LEU A 50 23.30 -8.83 -53.49
CA LEU A 50 24.01 -10.01 -54.01
C LEU A 50 23.06 -10.93 -54.77
N SER A 51 21.88 -11.21 -54.27
CA SER A 51 20.86 -12.01 -54.94
C SER A 51 20.42 -11.38 -56.26
N ALA A 52 20.23 -10.03 -56.27
CA ALA A 52 19.88 -9.31 -57.48
C ALA A 52 21.03 -9.33 -58.53
N ALA A 53 22.30 -9.24 -58.06
CA ALA A 53 23.46 -9.39 -58.97
C ALA A 53 23.52 -10.74 -59.64
N LEU A 54 23.29 -11.80 -58.86
CA LEU A 54 23.25 -13.17 -59.37
C LEU A 54 22.12 -13.42 -60.38
N LEU A 55 20.91 -12.91 -60.06
CA LEU A 55 19.74 -13.10 -60.90
C LEU A 55 19.77 -12.28 -62.20
N THR A 56 20.34 -11.07 -62.14
CA THR A 56 20.33 -10.14 -63.30
C THR A 56 21.64 -10.13 -64.08
N GLY A 57 22.69 -10.76 -63.55
CA GLY A 57 24.04 -10.76 -64.15
C GLY A 57 24.71 -9.39 -64.15
N ARG A 58 24.20 -8.41 -63.39
CA ARG A 58 24.72 -7.02 -63.36
C ARG A 58 25.81 -6.87 -62.33
N ALA A 59 27.06 -6.76 -62.74
CA ALA A 59 28.25 -6.67 -61.88
C ALA A 59 28.25 -5.44 -60.93
N TRP A 60 27.61 -4.31 -61.32
CA TRP A 60 27.58 -3.11 -60.49
C TRP A 60 26.79 -3.31 -59.18
N LEU A 61 25.87 -4.28 -59.11
CA LEU A 61 25.16 -4.63 -57.88
C LEU A 61 26.07 -5.26 -56.85
N LEU A 62 27.22 -5.86 -57.25
CA LEU A 62 28.25 -6.35 -56.33
C LEU A 62 28.89 -5.19 -55.54
N ALA A 63 29.09 -4.02 -56.20
CA ALA A 63 29.59 -2.84 -55.50
C ALA A 63 28.59 -2.34 -54.45
N LEU A 64 27.27 -2.44 -54.73
CA LEU A 64 26.23 -2.09 -53.77
C LEU A 64 26.21 -3.06 -52.55
N ALA A 65 26.50 -4.35 -52.76
CA ALA A 65 26.62 -5.34 -51.68
C ALA A 65 27.92 -5.15 -50.87
N ALA A 66 29.02 -4.73 -51.53
CA ALA A 66 30.33 -4.56 -50.89
C ALA A 66 30.30 -3.46 -49.80
N VAL A 67 29.58 -2.35 -50.01
CA VAL A 67 29.53 -1.24 -49.05
C VAL A 67 29.03 -1.67 -47.67
N PRO A 68 27.84 -2.28 -47.49
CA PRO A 68 27.38 -2.72 -46.18
C PRO A 68 28.28 -3.83 -45.56
N LEU A 69 28.88 -4.69 -46.35
CA LEU A 69 29.82 -5.71 -45.87
C LEU A 69 31.12 -5.11 -45.35
N VAL A 70 31.68 -4.10 -46.03
CA VAL A 70 32.86 -3.35 -45.55
C VAL A 70 32.54 -2.59 -44.27
N LEU A 71 31.38 -1.93 -44.19
CA LEU A 71 30.94 -1.24 -42.96
C LEU A 71 30.81 -2.22 -41.79
N LEU A 72 30.25 -3.42 -42.01
CA LEU A 72 30.18 -4.46 -40.98
C LEU A 72 31.58 -4.94 -40.58
N ALA A 73 32.47 -5.19 -41.53
CA ALA A 73 33.84 -5.67 -41.27
C ALA A 73 34.67 -4.63 -40.46
N LEU A 74 34.45 -3.33 -40.68
CA LEU A 74 35.11 -2.27 -39.95
C LEU A 74 34.49 -2.05 -38.55
N ALA A 75 33.22 -2.33 -38.36
CA ALA A 75 32.50 -2.11 -37.12
C ALA A 75 32.67 -3.23 -36.08
N LEU A 76 32.72 -4.48 -36.51
CA LEU A 76 32.69 -5.65 -35.63
C LEU A 76 33.87 -5.85 -34.65
N PRO A 77 35.12 -5.42 -34.88
CA PRO A 77 36.24 -5.79 -33.99
C PRO A 77 36.59 -4.80 -32.87
N ARG A 78 36.10 -3.58 -32.86
CA ARG A 78 36.79 -2.50 -32.14
C ARG A 78 36.09 -1.88 -30.93
N THR A 79 34.78 -2.09 -30.72
CA THR A 79 34.01 -1.30 -29.75
C THR A 79 33.09 -2.11 -28.85
N TYR A 80 33.16 -3.42 -28.91
CA TYR A 80 32.29 -4.29 -28.16
C TYR A 80 32.69 -4.37 -26.67
N ALA A 81 31.80 -4.00 -25.77
CA ALA A 81 32.00 -4.17 -24.34
C ALA A 81 31.89 -5.66 -23.95
N ARG A 82 33.03 -6.24 -23.56
CA ARG A 82 33.12 -7.64 -23.13
C ARG A 82 32.60 -7.84 -21.72
N ARG A 83 32.89 -6.87 -20.84
CA ARG A 83 32.48 -6.87 -19.46
C ARG A 83 31.50 -5.72 -19.20
N ILE A 84 30.33 -6.05 -18.69
CA ILE A 84 29.30 -5.08 -18.30
C ILE A 84 28.90 -5.42 -16.88
N GLU A 85 29.09 -4.47 -15.99
CA GLU A 85 28.67 -4.54 -14.59
C GLU A 85 27.58 -3.50 -14.36
N THR A 86 26.50 -3.90 -13.67
CA THR A 86 25.37 -3.01 -13.40
C THR A 86 25.13 -2.95 -11.90
N SER A 87 24.83 -1.75 -11.40
CA SER A 87 24.35 -1.54 -10.05
C SER A 87 23.09 -0.70 -10.09
N ALA A 88 22.11 -1.05 -9.27
CA ALA A 88 20.84 -0.34 -9.15
C ALA A 88 20.69 0.24 -7.75
N THR A 89 20.24 1.49 -7.67
CA THR A 89 19.92 2.18 -6.42
C THR A 89 18.53 2.79 -6.52
N VAL A 90 17.76 2.72 -5.44
CA VAL A 90 16.41 3.28 -5.34
C VAL A 90 16.40 4.38 -4.30
N GLU A 91 15.84 5.52 -4.64
CA GLU A 91 15.68 6.66 -3.74
C GLU A 91 14.30 7.31 -3.95
N PRO A 92 13.51 7.43 -2.88
CA PRO A 92 13.64 6.80 -1.56
C PRO A 92 13.24 5.32 -1.58
N GLU A 93 13.77 4.50 -0.65
CA GLU A 93 13.34 3.10 -0.47
C GLU A 93 11.93 2.99 0.15
N ARG A 94 11.47 4.07 0.81
CA ARG A 94 10.18 4.18 1.47
C ARG A 94 9.55 5.53 1.13
N CYS A 95 8.31 5.52 0.67
CA CYS A 95 7.58 6.72 0.27
C CYS A 95 6.09 6.57 0.55
N PHE A 96 5.32 7.62 0.38
CA PHE A 96 3.86 7.57 0.42
C PHE A 96 3.26 7.48 -0.98
N GLU A 97 1.98 7.14 -1.05
CA GLU A 97 1.22 7.23 -2.29
C GLU A 97 1.31 8.67 -2.85
N GLY A 98 1.50 8.80 -4.15
CA GLY A 98 1.69 10.08 -4.83
C GLY A 98 3.15 10.56 -4.90
N ASP A 99 4.04 10.03 -4.08
CA ASP A 99 5.45 10.42 -4.11
C ASP A 99 6.18 9.88 -5.34
N THR A 100 7.27 10.55 -5.69
CA THR A 100 8.15 10.13 -6.78
C THR A 100 9.28 9.26 -6.26
N VAL A 101 9.51 8.13 -6.92
CA VAL A 101 10.60 7.19 -6.65
C VAL A 101 11.53 7.16 -7.85
N THR A 102 12.82 7.25 -7.61
CA THR A 102 13.84 7.24 -8.66
C THR A 102 14.66 5.96 -8.57
N LEU A 103 14.64 5.17 -9.63
CA LEU A 103 15.57 4.05 -9.84
C LEU A 103 16.73 4.53 -10.71
N ARG A 104 17.94 4.51 -10.17
CA ARG A 104 19.17 4.84 -10.89
C ARG A 104 19.96 3.56 -11.13
N ILE A 105 20.24 3.28 -12.39
CA ILE A 105 21.06 2.15 -12.82
C ILE A 105 22.38 2.70 -13.33
N ALA A 106 23.49 2.35 -12.69
CA ALA A 106 24.82 2.65 -13.18
C ALA A 106 25.36 1.46 -13.95
N VAL A 107 26.02 1.75 -15.08
CA VAL A 107 26.57 0.75 -16.00
C VAL A 107 28.06 1.00 -16.14
N ALA A 108 28.87 0.08 -15.66
CA ALA A 108 30.30 0.05 -15.90
C ALA A 108 30.63 -0.93 -17.02
N HIS A 109 31.48 -0.53 -17.97
CA HIS A 109 31.87 -1.35 -19.12
C HIS A 109 33.31 -1.08 -19.55
N ASP A 110 33.92 -2.09 -20.16
CA ASP A 110 35.30 -2.05 -20.66
C ASP A 110 35.40 -1.65 -22.14
N GLY A 111 34.26 -1.37 -22.79
CA GLY A 111 34.21 -0.97 -24.19
C GLY A 111 34.31 0.54 -24.41
N GLY A 112 34.24 0.95 -25.69
CA GLY A 112 34.10 2.35 -26.10
C GLY A 112 32.73 2.94 -25.68
N SER A 113 32.30 3.99 -26.37
CA SER A 113 30.96 4.58 -26.11
C SER A 113 29.87 3.55 -26.37
N VAL A 114 28.90 3.48 -25.45
CA VAL A 114 27.74 2.58 -25.55
C VAL A 114 26.45 3.39 -25.60
N ARG A 115 25.42 2.83 -26.22
CA ARG A 115 24.05 3.33 -26.14
C ARG A 115 23.23 2.37 -25.31
N LEU A 116 22.53 2.88 -24.32
CA LEU A 116 21.67 2.14 -23.42
C LEU A 116 20.21 2.26 -23.86
N ASP A 117 19.45 1.17 -23.78
CA ASP A 117 18.01 1.16 -24.04
C ASP A 117 17.32 0.28 -22.99
N PRO A 118 16.63 0.89 -21.99
CA PRO A 118 16.02 0.13 -20.91
C PRO A 118 14.63 -0.40 -21.30
N GLY A 119 14.41 -1.68 -21.12
CA GLY A 119 13.09 -2.32 -21.14
C GLY A 119 12.59 -2.50 -19.71
N VAL A 120 11.50 -1.81 -19.34
CA VAL A 120 10.99 -1.78 -17.97
C VAL A 120 9.70 -2.58 -17.88
N THR A 121 9.61 -3.47 -16.89
CA THR A 121 8.38 -4.15 -16.51
C THR A 121 7.93 -3.61 -15.16
N LEU A 122 6.72 -3.06 -15.07
CA LEU A 122 6.20 -2.44 -13.87
C LEU A 122 5.06 -3.24 -13.25
N GLY A 123 5.02 -3.22 -11.92
CA GLY A 123 3.86 -3.64 -11.16
C GLY A 123 2.71 -2.62 -11.23
N PRO A 124 1.46 -3.03 -10.94
CA PRO A 124 0.27 -2.16 -11.09
C PRO A 124 0.22 -0.98 -10.11
N GLY A 125 1.07 -0.95 -9.09
CA GLY A 125 1.14 0.14 -8.11
C GLY A 125 2.08 1.27 -8.46
N LEU A 126 2.77 1.20 -9.59
CA LEU A 126 3.77 2.17 -10.03
C LEU A 126 3.46 2.65 -11.46
N ARG A 127 3.71 3.92 -11.73
CA ARG A 127 3.65 4.50 -13.07
C ARG A 127 5.02 5.06 -13.43
N LEU A 128 5.52 4.73 -14.61
CA LEU A 128 6.73 5.31 -15.14
C LEU A 128 6.41 6.69 -15.74
N ASP A 129 7.04 7.72 -15.22
CA ASP A 129 6.83 9.10 -15.66
C ASP A 129 7.92 9.57 -16.62
N GLU A 130 9.17 9.19 -16.34
CA GLU A 130 10.31 9.68 -17.12
C GLU A 130 11.43 8.64 -17.18
N VAL A 131 12.09 8.57 -18.34
CA VAL A 131 13.30 7.79 -18.58
C VAL A 131 14.39 8.71 -19.08
N VAL A 132 15.45 8.85 -18.31
CA VAL A 132 16.63 9.62 -18.69
C VAL A 132 17.80 8.69 -18.91
N VAL A 133 18.32 8.65 -20.13
CA VAL A 133 19.44 7.80 -20.50
C VAL A 133 20.68 8.64 -20.70
N GLY A 134 21.68 8.42 -19.86
CA GLY A 134 23.02 8.98 -19.96
C GLY A 134 24.00 7.99 -20.61
N PRO A 135 25.28 8.38 -20.75
CA PRO A 135 26.29 7.54 -21.37
C PRO A 135 26.62 6.26 -20.56
N SER A 136 26.50 6.30 -19.24
CA SER A 136 26.78 5.19 -18.32
C SER A 136 25.73 5.04 -17.22
N THR A 137 24.62 5.76 -17.33
CA THR A 137 23.56 5.76 -16.31
C THR A 137 22.20 5.77 -16.97
N VAL A 138 21.26 5.03 -16.37
CA VAL A 138 19.84 5.10 -16.70
C VAL A 138 19.10 5.51 -15.44
N THR A 139 18.28 6.55 -15.53
CA THR A 139 17.45 7.02 -14.43
C THR A 139 16.00 6.89 -14.83
N LEU A 140 15.26 6.16 -14.02
CA LEU A 140 13.82 5.92 -14.20
C LEU A 140 13.09 6.59 -13.05
N ARG A 141 12.17 7.51 -13.36
CA ARG A 141 11.32 8.16 -12.38
C ARG A 141 9.92 7.56 -12.42
N HIS A 142 9.44 7.19 -11.25
CA HIS A 142 8.14 6.55 -11.09
C HIS A 142 7.30 7.33 -10.09
N THR A 143 5.99 7.41 -10.33
CA THR A 143 5.02 7.83 -9.31
C THR A 143 4.43 6.59 -8.65
N ALA A 144 4.43 6.57 -7.31
CA ALA A 144 3.80 5.55 -6.51
C ALA A 144 2.28 5.77 -6.51
N LEU A 145 1.51 4.91 -7.19
CA LEU A 145 0.06 5.06 -7.33
C LEU A 145 -0.73 4.38 -6.22
N ARG A 146 -0.18 3.31 -5.66
CA ARG A 146 -0.86 2.47 -4.68
C ARG A 146 0.10 1.99 -3.62
N TRP A 147 -0.37 1.94 -2.37
CA TRP A 147 0.39 1.40 -1.25
C TRP A 147 0.70 -0.09 -1.44
N GLY A 148 1.77 -0.53 -0.82
CA GLY A 148 2.25 -1.91 -0.87
C GLY A 148 3.75 -2.00 -1.07
N ARG A 149 4.24 -3.23 -1.21
CA ARG A 149 5.63 -3.49 -1.62
C ARG A 149 5.64 -3.72 -3.12
N TRP A 150 6.38 -2.89 -3.83
CA TRP A 150 6.44 -2.93 -5.29
C TRP A 150 7.86 -3.17 -5.77
N SER A 151 7.98 -4.00 -6.78
CA SER A 151 9.24 -4.22 -7.47
C SER A 151 9.42 -3.21 -8.58
N LEU A 152 10.56 -2.55 -8.60
CA LEU A 152 11.04 -1.67 -9.66
C LEU A 152 11.94 -2.48 -10.62
N GLY A 153 11.37 -3.39 -11.35
CA GLY A 153 12.09 -4.27 -12.25
C GLY A 153 11.57 -5.71 -12.22
N PRO A 154 12.28 -6.64 -12.83
CA PRO A 154 13.60 -6.49 -13.44
C PRO A 154 13.62 -5.53 -14.63
N VAL A 155 14.76 -4.85 -14.83
CA VAL A 155 14.98 -3.99 -15.99
C VAL A 155 15.90 -4.74 -16.96
N ASP A 156 15.40 -5.01 -18.17
CA ASP A 156 16.21 -5.59 -19.24
C ASP A 156 16.91 -4.46 -20.01
N LEU A 157 18.20 -4.29 -19.75
CA LEU A 157 19.00 -3.22 -20.33
C LEU A 157 19.70 -3.71 -21.59
N ASP A 158 19.30 -3.18 -22.71
CA ASP A 158 20.00 -3.40 -23.99
C ASP A 158 21.17 -2.45 -24.12
N VAL A 159 22.36 -2.99 -24.21
CA VAL A 159 23.60 -2.25 -24.38
C VAL A 159 24.08 -2.46 -25.81
N TYR A 160 24.13 -1.36 -26.57
CA TYR A 160 24.63 -1.33 -27.94
C TYR A 160 26.01 -0.72 -27.98
N ASP A 161 26.85 -1.21 -28.87
CA ASP A 161 28.10 -0.51 -29.24
C ASP A 161 27.79 0.83 -29.93
N ALA A 162 28.79 1.71 -30.05
CA ALA A 162 28.63 3.02 -30.69
C ALA A 162 28.05 2.94 -32.12
N GLY A 163 28.33 1.88 -32.83
CA GLY A 163 27.84 1.62 -34.18
C GLY A 163 26.40 1.07 -34.22
N GLY A 164 25.87 0.53 -33.12
CA GLY A 164 24.63 -0.19 -33.06
C GLY A 164 24.68 -1.54 -33.79
N THR A 165 25.90 -2.08 -33.97
CA THR A 165 26.16 -3.34 -34.69
C THR A 165 26.04 -4.56 -33.80
N VAL A 166 26.35 -4.42 -32.51
CA VAL A 166 26.24 -5.50 -31.52
C VAL A 166 25.32 -5.05 -30.42
N ARG A 167 24.43 -5.93 -29.98
CA ARG A 167 23.51 -5.75 -28.86
C ARG A 167 23.80 -6.81 -27.81
N ARG A 168 23.85 -6.42 -26.56
CA ARG A 168 23.87 -7.32 -25.41
C ARG A 168 22.79 -6.90 -24.42
N THR A 169 21.92 -7.83 -24.06
CA THR A 169 20.90 -7.60 -23.03
C THR A 169 21.47 -8.03 -21.68
N VAL A 170 21.46 -7.13 -20.73
CA VAL A 170 21.82 -7.37 -19.33
C VAL A 170 20.59 -7.19 -18.49
N ARG A 171 20.27 -8.18 -17.68
CA ARG A 171 19.17 -8.09 -16.72
C ARG A 171 19.67 -7.45 -15.44
N VAL A 172 19.07 -6.33 -15.07
CA VAL A 172 19.30 -5.67 -13.79
C VAL A 172 18.28 -6.21 -12.81
N GLU A 173 18.76 -6.70 -11.67
CA GLU A 173 17.92 -7.21 -10.59
C GLU A 173 16.90 -6.15 -10.14
N ALA A 174 15.72 -6.65 -9.75
CA ALA A 174 14.68 -5.80 -9.24
C ALA A 174 15.06 -5.21 -7.88
N ALA A 175 14.83 -3.91 -7.72
CA ALA A 175 14.85 -3.26 -6.42
C ALA A 175 13.43 -3.12 -5.88
N GLU A 176 13.26 -3.16 -4.56
CA GLU A 176 11.95 -3.04 -3.92
C GLU A 176 11.77 -1.65 -3.33
N VAL A 177 10.55 -1.13 -3.42
CA VAL A 177 10.11 0.09 -2.74
C VAL A 177 8.90 -0.21 -1.88
N SER A 178 8.90 0.31 -0.66
CA SER A 178 7.76 0.25 0.26
C SER A 178 6.96 1.54 0.16
N VAL A 179 5.76 1.45 -0.44
CA VAL A 179 4.84 2.58 -0.58
C VAL A 179 3.82 2.54 0.55
N PHE A 180 3.81 3.57 1.38
CA PHE A 180 2.89 3.70 2.50
C PHE A 180 1.55 4.29 2.07
N PRO A 181 0.42 3.86 2.66
CA PRO A 181 -0.88 4.41 2.35
C PRO A 181 -0.99 5.87 2.78
N HIS A 182 -1.69 6.67 2.00
CA HIS A 182 -2.07 8.00 2.41
C HIS A 182 -3.16 7.89 3.49
N ALA A 183 -2.80 8.20 4.73
CA ALA A 183 -3.69 8.08 5.87
C ALA A 183 -4.92 9.01 5.69
N ALA A 184 -6.13 8.50 5.83
CA ALA A 184 -7.34 9.29 5.78
C ALA A 184 -7.31 10.40 6.87
N GLN A 185 -7.94 11.53 6.60
CA GLN A 185 -7.95 12.64 7.55
C GLN A 185 -8.81 12.28 8.75
N ALA A 186 -8.21 12.32 9.95
CA ALA A 186 -8.87 12.21 11.22
C ALA A 186 -8.20 13.19 12.20
N ARG A 187 -8.98 14.08 12.81
CA ARG A 187 -8.52 15.09 13.78
C ARG A 187 -8.95 14.74 15.19
N PHE A 188 -10.11 14.13 15.32
CA PHE A 188 -10.72 13.80 16.60
C PHE A 188 -10.59 12.30 16.88
N THR A 189 -10.27 11.99 18.13
CA THR A 189 -10.29 10.64 18.67
C THR A 189 -11.50 10.51 19.57
N PRO A 190 -12.60 9.86 19.13
CA PRO A 190 -13.72 9.65 20.02
C PRO A 190 -13.31 8.72 21.15
N ILE A 191 -13.25 9.24 22.35
CA ILE A 191 -13.36 8.40 23.52
C ILE A 191 -14.86 8.16 23.66
N PRO A 192 -15.36 6.92 23.48
CA PRO A 192 -16.77 6.66 23.57
C PRO A 192 -17.24 6.95 24.99
N VAL A 193 -17.90 8.07 25.20
CA VAL A 193 -18.42 8.53 26.49
C VAL A 193 -19.49 7.54 27.02
N ARG A 194 -20.01 6.68 26.15
CA ARG A 194 -20.97 5.61 26.48
C ARG A 194 -20.72 4.34 25.67
N LEU A 195 -19.57 3.75 25.78
CA LEU A 195 -19.61 2.30 25.90
C LEU A 195 -20.22 2.07 27.29
N PRO A 196 -21.39 1.40 27.42
CA PRO A 196 -22.04 1.26 28.72
C PRO A 196 -21.01 0.77 29.72
N GLN A 197 -20.79 1.54 30.77
CA GLN A 197 -19.95 1.19 31.90
C GLN A 197 -20.58 0.01 32.64
N ARG A 198 -20.48 -1.17 32.05
CA ARG A 198 -20.48 -2.45 32.71
C ARG A 198 -19.14 -3.09 32.47
N LEU A 199 -18.11 -2.39 32.79
CA LEU A 199 -16.93 -3.02 33.37
C LEU A 199 -17.38 -3.54 34.73
N GLY A 200 -17.29 -4.85 34.89
CA GLY A 200 -17.51 -5.49 36.17
C GLY A 200 -16.73 -4.73 37.25
N GLU A 201 -17.29 -4.75 38.43
CA GLU A 201 -16.92 -4.19 39.70
C GLU A 201 -15.43 -4.32 40.11
N HIS A 202 -14.56 -3.73 39.32
CA HIS A 202 -13.25 -3.31 39.79
C HIS A 202 -12.99 -1.90 39.29
N ALA A 203 -13.85 -0.98 39.73
CA ALA A 203 -13.42 0.38 39.96
C ALA A 203 -12.37 0.29 41.08
N SER A 204 -11.13 -0.04 40.73
CA SER A 204 -10.01 0.27 41.56
C SER A 204 -9.93 1.79 41.61
N PRO A 205 -10.15 2.42 42.75
CA PRO A 205 -9.88 3.83 42.92
C PRO A 205 -8.38 4.03 43.05
N GLN A 206 -7.61 3.54 42.09
CA GLN A 206 -6.20 3.88 42.02
C GLN A 206 -6.14 5.32 41.54
N ALA A 207 -5.91 6.21 42.52
CA ALA A 207 -5.45 7.55 42.26
C ALA A 207 -4.25 7.44 41.29
N GLY A 208 -4.43 7.99 40.10
CA GLY A 208 -3.40 8.02 39.07
C GLY A 208 -2.54 9.28 39.20
N GLU A 209 -1.49 9.34 38.40
CA GLU A 209 -0.62 10.52 38.31
C GLU A 209 -1.08 11.52 37.23
N GLY A 210 -2.32 11.43 36.76
CA GLY A 210 -2.87 12.30 35.74
C GLY A 210 -3.01 13.76 36.17
N VAL A 211 -3.41 14.65 35.25
CA VAL A 211 -3.51 16.08 35.45
C VAL A 211 -4.95 16.51 35.81
N GLU A 212 -5.94 15.70 35.47
CA GLU A 212 -7.35 16.02 35.72
C GLU A 212 -7.78 15.65 37.14
N VAL A 213 -8.31 16.61 37.87
CA VAL A 213 -8.82 16.41 39.24
C VAL A 213 -10.20 15.77 39.17
N VAL A 214 -10.32 14.53 39.61
CA VAL A 214 -11.58 13.77 39.66
C VAL A 214 -12.34 13.99 40.97
N GLY A 215 -11.65 14.42 42.02
CA GLY A 215 -12.27 14.63 43.33
C GLY A 215 -11.28 14.95 44.43
N VAL A 216 -11.77 14.93 45.67
CA VAL A 216 -10.97 15.13 46.88
C VAL A 216 -11.23 13.96 47.82
N GLY A 217 -10.17 13.35 48.33
CA GLY A 217 -10.23 12.20 49.23
C GLY A 217 -9.25 12.29 50.41
N PRO A 218 -9.38 11.45 51.44
CA PRO A 218 -8.48 11.44 52.58
C PRO A 218 -7.04 11.12 52.15
N TRP A 219 -6.08 11.68 52.86
CA TRP A 219 -4.66 11.40 52.72
C TRP A 219 -4.34 9.94 53.12
N VAL A 220 -3.47 9.30 52.34
CA VAL A 220 -2.94 7.95 52.66
C VAL A 220 -1.42 8.05 52.76
N PRO A 221 -0.77 7.32 53.71
CA PRO A 221 0.68 7.31 53.84
C PRO A 221 1.38 7.00 52.54
N GLY A 222 2.38 7.82 52.17
CA GLY A 222 3.11 7.69 50.89
C GLY A 222 2.68 8.65 49.78
N GLU A 223 1.56 9.38 49.94
CA GLU A 223 1.11 10.38 48.97
C GLU A 223 1.83 11.72 49.12
N ARG A 224 2.05 12.41 47.98
CA ARG A 224 2.84 13.64 47.89
C ARG A 224 2.07 14.84 48.52
N GLN A 225 2.69 15.58 49.42
CA GLN A 225 2.12 16.74 50.10
C GLN A 225 1.68 17.87 49.14
N ARG A 226 2.26 17.98 47.96
CA ARG A 226 1.87 18.99 46.95
C ARG A 226 0.43 18.85 46.43
N ARG A 227 -0.25 17.74 46.71
CA ARG A 227 -1.62 17.47 46.29
C ARG A 227 -2.66 17.81 47.34
N ILE A 228 -2.30 18.48 48.48
CA ILE A 228 -3.23 18.83 49.55
C ILE A 228 -4.25 19.82 49.03
N HIS A 229 -5.53 19.50 49.24
CA HIS A 229 -6.65 20.42 49.04
C HIS A 229 -6.97 21.15 50.31
N TRP A 230 -6.33 22.28 50.54
CA TRP A 230 -6.41 23.06 51.79
C TRP A 230 -7.82 23.42 52.20
N PRO A 231 -8.75 23.90 51.32
CA PRO A 231 -10.10 24.22 51.71
C PRO A 231 -10.90 23.06 52.31
N SER A 232 -10.73 21.85 51.79
CA SER A 232 -11.39 20.67 52.35
C SER A 232 -10.72 20.15 53.59
N THR A 233 -9.39 20.25 53.68
CA THR A 233 -8.61 19.92 54.86
C THR A 233 -9.03 20.75 56.06
N THR A 234 -9.16 22.07 55.88
CA THR A 234 -9.59 23.00 56.96
C THR A 234 -11.02 22.72 57.41
N ARG A 235 -11.94 22.43 56.46
CA ARG A 235 -13.34 22.14 56.80
C ARG A 235 -13.53 20.80 57.53
N ARG A 236 -12.70 19.78 57.20
CA ARG A 236 -12.88 18.41 57.70
C ARG A 236 -11.96 18.10 58.90
N GLY A 237 -11.03 18.99 59.23
CA GLY A 237 -10.04 18.78 60.27
C GLY A 237 -9.07 17.60 60.00
N ALA A 238 -9.09 17.05 58.79
CA ALA A 238 -8.23 15.96 58.35
C ALA A 238 -7.68 16.23 56.97
N VAL A 239 -6.42 15.87 56.72
CA VAL A 239 -5.74 16.14 55.45
C VAL A 239 -6.49 15.50 54.26
N GLN A 240 -6.86 16.34 53.31
CA GLN A 240 -7.56 15.93 52.08
C GLN A 240 -6.68 16.25 50.90
N LEU A 241 -6.60 15.29 49.93
CA LEU A 241 -5.83 15.45 48.72
C LEU A 241 -6.71 15.49 47.48
N HIS A 242 -6.26 16.24 46.48
CA HIS A 242 -6.79 16.08 45.11
C HIS A 242 -6.57 14.66 44.62
N ARG A 243 -7.63 14.01 44.19
CA ARG A 243 -7.60 12.75 43.45
C ARG A 243 -7.56 13.06 41.96
N PHE A 244 -6.52 12.64 41.30
CA PHE A 244 -6.37 12.82 39.86
C PHE A 244 -6.84 11.56 39.13
N ALA A 245 -7.40 11.74 37.93
CA ALA A 245 -7.66 10.64 37.03
C ALA A 245 -6.34 9.92 36.72
N ALA A 246 -6.34 8.61 36.72
CA ALA A 246 -5.25 7.90 36.06
C ALA A 246 -5.34 8.19 34.57
N GLU A 247 -4.37 8.89 34.00
CA GLU A 247 -4.19 8.93 32.56
C GLU A 247 -3.87 7.52 32.11
N ARG A 248 -4.89 6.74 31.83
CA ARG A 248 -4.72 5.47 31.12
C ARG A 248 -4.81 5.82 29.65
N ALA A 249 -3.69 5.79 28.96
CA ALA A 249 -3.70 5.66 27.52
C ALA A 249 -4.62 4.48 27.18
N ALA A 250 -5.73 4.73 26.50
CA ALA A 250 -6.66 3.69 26.12
C ALA A 250 -5.97 2.81 25.06
N ASP A 251 -6.02 1.49 25.25
CA ASP A 251 -5.60 0.58 24.20
C ASP A 251 -6.67 0.61 23.09
N THR A 252 -6.27 1.00 21.89
CA THR A 252 -7.13 1.03 20.71
C THR A 252 -6.60 0.03 19.68
N VAL A 253 -7.47 -0.79 19.11
CA VAL A 253 -7.08 -1.77 18.10
C VAL A 253 -7.84 -1.53 16.82
N MET A 254 -7.12 -1.35 15.71
CA MET A 254 -7.66 -1.28 14.36
C MET A 254 -7.73 -2.69 13.79
N LEU A 255 -8.94 -3.20 13.57
CA LEU A 255 -9.16 -4.49 12.94
C LEU A 255 -9.56 -4.27 11.48
N LEU A 256 -8.77 -4.81 10.56
CA LEU A 256 -8.98 -4.69 9.14
C LEU A 256 -9.60 -5.98 8.59
N ASP A 257 -10.72 -5.83 7.91
CA ASP A 257 -11.37 -6.92 7.18
C ASP A 257 -10.78 -7.01 5.77
N ALA A 258 -10.05 -8.09 5.51
CA ALA A 258 -9.50 -8.41 4.20
C ALA A 258 -10.12 -9.68 3.57
N PHE A 259 -11.30 -10.11 4.03
CA PHE A 259 -12.01 -11.24 3.42
C PHE A 259 -12.48 -10.95 2.00
N GLY A 260 -12.90 -9.72 1.75
CA GLY A 260 -13.36 -9.24 0.46
C GLY A 260 -12.61 -7.99 0.00
N ASP A 261 -12.54 -7.80 -1.30
CA ASP A 261 -12.08 -6.56 -1.92
C ASP A 261 -12.98 -6.29 -3.12
N VAL A 262 -13.70 -5.19 -3.07
CA VAL A 262 -14.57 -4.73 -4.15
C VAL A 262 -13.94 -3.48 -4.75
N VAL A 263 -13.66 -3.56 -6.05
CA VAL A 263 -13.12 -2.42 -6.80
C VAL A 263 -14.28 -1.72 -7.48
N ASP A 264 -14.44 -0.43 -7.23
CA ASP A 264 -15.41 0.40 -7.90
C ASP A 264 -15.05 0.49 -9.40
N PRO A 265 -15.94 0.07 -10.31
CA PRO A 265 -15.63 0.02 -11.75
C PRO A 265 -15.48 1.41 -12.38
N VAL A 266 -16.02 2.46 -11.76
CA VAL A 266 -15.98 3.84 -12.25
C VAL A 266 -14.74 4.57 -11.77
N THR A 267 -14.45 4.48 -10.48
CA THR A 267 -13.33 5.20 -9.85
C THR A 267 -12.04 4.38 -9.77
N GLY A 268 -12.13 3.06 -9.92
CA GLY A 268 -11.01 2.13 -9.72
C GLY A 268 -10.56 1.99 -8.26
N VAL A 269 -11.29 2.60 -7.32
CA VAL A 269 -10.94 2.57 -5.90
C VAL A 269 -11.29 1.21 -5.31
N SER A 270 -10.34 0.59 -4.63
CA SER A 270 -10.49 -0.68 -3.92
C SER A 270 -11.01 -0.44 -2.50
N SER A 271 -12.00 -1.22 -2.08
CA SER A 271 -12.51 -1.17 -0.71
C SER A 271 -11.44 -1.55 0.32
N LEU A 272 -10.50 -2.43 -0.05
CA LEU A 272 -9.37 -2.78 0.82
C LEU A 272 -8.39 -1.61 0.95
N ASP A 273 -8.15 -0.85 -0.13
CA ASP A 273 -7.29 0.34 -0.08
C ASP A 273 -7.88 1.39 0.87
N GLU A 274 -9.19 1.64 0.78
CA GLU A 274 -9.88 2.57 1.68
C GLU A 274 -9.93 2.04 3.13
N THR A 275 -10.09 0.74 3.33
CA THR A 275 -9.98 0.11 4.66
C THR A 275 -8.63 0.42 5.31
N VAL A 276 -7.55 0.26 4.56
CA VAL A 276 -6.18 0.53 5.05
C VAL A 276 -5.96 2.02 5.29
N ARG A 277 -6.42 2.90 4.38
CA ARG A 277 -6.31 4.36 4.53
C ARG A 277 -7.09 4.87 5.75
N ALA A 278 -8.32 4.38 5.94
CA ALA A 278 -9.15 4.75 7.07
C ALA A 278 -8.57 4.26 8.41
N ALA A 279 -8.14 3.00 8.47
CA ALA A 279 -7.53 2.43 9.67
C ALA A 279 -6.23 3.14 10.07
N THR A 280 -5.34 3.42 9.10
CA THR A 280 -4.09 4.14 9.35
C THR A 280 -4.34 5.60 9.73
N GLY A 281 -5.38 6.24 9.14
CA GLY A 281 -5.81 7.60 9.50
C GLY A 281 -6.25 7.71 10.96
N LEU A 282 -7.13 6.81 11.38
CA LEU A 282 -7.60 6.78 12.77
C LEU A 282 -6.48 6.37 13.73
N ALA A 283 -5.64 5.41 13.36
CA ALA A 283 -4.47 5.04 14.16
C ALA A 283 -3.55 6.23 14.41
N ARG A 284 -3.27 7.03 13.37
CA ARG A 284 -2.45 8.24 13.48
C ARG A 284 -3.08 9.28 14.39
N ALA A 285 -4.41 9.44 14.37
CA ALA A 285 -5.11 10.37 15.24
C ALA A 285 -4.94 9.96 16.71
N TYR A 286 -5.17 8.70 17.07
CA TYR A 286 -4.99 8.19 18.44
C TYR A 286 -3.54 8.25 18.92
N LEU A 287 -2.56 7.97 18.06
CA LEU A 287 -1.15 8.09 18.43
C LEU A 287 -0.73 9.52 18.72
N ARG A 288 -1.37 10.53 18.09
CA ARG A 288 -1.14 11.95 18.40
C ARG A 288 -1.66 12.35 19.78
N THR A 289 -2.68 11.68 20.28
CA THR A 289 -3.23 11.88 21.65
C THR A 289 -2.53 10.99 22.67
N HIS A 290 -1.39 10.40 22.31
CA HIS A 290 -0.58 9.51 23.15
C HIS A 290 -1.27 8.21 23.58
N ASP A 291 -2.37 7.85 22.93
CA ASP A 291 -3.01 6.54 23.11
C ASP A 291 -2.15 5.40 22.52
N ARG A 292 -2.38 4.19 23.00
CA ARG A 292 -1.70 3.01 22.49
C ARG A 292 -2.54 2.39 21.38
N VAL A 293 -1.95 2.21 20.22
CA VAL A 293 -2.64 1.67 19.04
C VAL A 293 -2.01 0.38 18.57
N GLY A 294 -2.86 -0.64 18.40
CA GLY A 294 -2.54 -1.92 17.77
C GLY A 294 -3.28 -2.11 16.46
N VAL A 295 -2.88 -3.13 15.70
CA VAL A 295 -3.56 -3.51 14.46
C VAL A 295 -3.71 -5.02 14.39
N VAL A 296 -4.85 -5.47 13.83
CA VAL A 296 -5.12 -6.87 13.52
C VAL A 296 -5.73 -6.91 12.11
N SER A 297 -5.22 -7.74 11.22
CA SER A 297 -5.87 -8.03 9.94
C SER A 297 -6.49 -9.41 9.95
N THR A 298 -7.71 -9.53 9.46
CA THR A 298 -8.45 -10.79 9.29
C THR A 298 -8.67 -11.03 7.81
N GLY A 299 -8.60 -12.28 7.40
CA GLY A 299 -8.59 -12.68 6.00
C GLY A 299 -7.16 -13.06 5.55
N GLY A 300 -7.04 -14.15 4.80
CA GLY A 300 -5.75 -14.69 4.39
C GLY A 300 -4.85 -15.04 5.57
N THR A 301 -3.64 -14.50 5.59
CA THR A 301 -2.74 -14.65 6.74
C THR A 301 -3.07 -13.61 7.80
N THR A 302 -3.59 -14.05 8.95
CA THR A 302 -3.84 -13.18 10.09
C THR A 302 -2.54 -12.54 10.56
N ARG A 303 -2.50 -11.22 10.55
CA ARG A 303 -1.37 -10.42 11.05
C ARG A 303 -1.82 -9.59 12.22
N TRP A 304 -0.93 -9.32 13.14
CA TRP A 304 -1.24 -8.51 14.30
C TRP A 304 -0.02 -7.76 14.81
N LEU A 305 -0.30 -6.63 15.43
CA LEU A 305 0.66 -5.81 16.16
C LEU A 305 0.03 -5.39 17.48
N ALA A 306 0.69 -5.68 18.58
CA ALA A 306 0.23 -5.24 19.90
C ALA A 306 0.26 -3.71 20.03
N PRO A 307 -0.65 -3.11 20.83
CA PRO A 307 -0.70 -1.67 21.02
C PRO A 307 0.61 -1.05 21.48
N GLY A 308 1.05 -0.04 20.76
CA GLY A 308 2.25 0.77 21.02
C GLY A 308 1.96 2.25 20.91
N THR A 309 2.90 3.11 21.29
CA THR A 309 2.77 4.58 21.32
C THR A 309 3.80 5.27 20.43
N GLY A 310 3.50 6.52 20.06
CA GLY A 310 4.42 7.41 19.35
C GLY A 310 4.62 7.07 17.88
N ASP A 311 5.46 7.84 17.20
CA ASP A 311 5.68 7.74 15.76
C ASP A 311 6.26 6.39 15.33
N ALA A 312 7.11 5.79 16.16
CA ALA A 312 7.66 4.46 15.87
C ALA A 312 6.55 3.39 15.78
N ALA A 313 5.50 3.49 16.61
CA ALA A 313 4.35 2.60 16.52
C ALA A 313 3.56 2.85 15.24
N PHE A 314 3.41 4.11 14.81
CA PHE A 314 2.75 4.43 13.54
C PHE A 314 3.45 3.75 12.36
N TYR A 315 4.75 3.91 12.22
CA TYR A 315 5.49 3.28 11.12
C TYR A 315 5.42 1.75 11.16
N ARG A 316 5.44 1.14 12.35
CA ARG A 316 5.25 -0.31 12.49
C ARG A 316 3.85 -0.75 12.07
N ILE A 317 2.82 0.02 12.39
CA ILE A 317 1.44 -0.23 11.95
C ILE A 317 1.39 -0.16 10.43
N VAL A 318 1.87 0.93 9.84
CA VAL A 318 1.87 1.12 8.39
C VAL A 318 2.65 -0.01 7.70
N GLU A 319 3.81 -0.39 8.20
CA GLU A 319 4.60 -1.49 7.65
C GLU A 319 3.87 -2.84 7.74
N SER A 320 3.15 -3.09 8.85
CA SER A 320 2.38 -4.33 9.02
C SER A 320 1.21 -4.46 8.04
N VAL A 321 0.62 -3.33 7.62
CA VAL A 321 -0.51 -3.34 6.68
C VAL A 321 -0.08 -3.44 5.22
N LEU A 322 1.19 -3.17 4.88
CA LEU A 322 1.69 -3.28 3.50
C LEU A 322 1.51 -4.69 2.89
N ASP A 323 1.46 -5.70 3.74
CA ASP A 323 1.31 -7.08 3.34
C ASP A 323 -0.13 -7.59 3.40
N VAL A 324 -1.10 -6.74 3.78
CA VAL A 324 -2.52 -7.11 3.79
C VAL A 324 -2.99 -7.32 2.36
N ARG A 325 -3.57 -8.48 2.10
CA ARG A 325 -4.10 -8.88 0.78
C ARG A 325 -5.45 -9.53 0.96
N LYS A 326 -6.30 -9.43 -0.07
CA LYS A 326 -7.56 -10.15 -0.13
C LYS A 326 -7.37 -11.63 0.14
N ASP A 327 -8.23 -12.20 0.99
CA ASP A 327 -8.26 -13.63 1.26
C ASP A 327 -8.67 -14.42 0.01
N ARG A 328 -7.81 -15.34 -0.41
CA ARG A 328 -8.07 -16.24 -1.55
C ARG A 328 -8.40 -17.67 -1.12
N ARG A 329 -8.25 -18.00 0.16
CA ARG A 329 -8.32 -19.38 0.65
C ARG A 329 -9.63 -19.73 1.32
N PHE A 330 -10.49 -18.75 1.59
CA PHE A 330 -11.75 -18.92 2.33
C PHE A 330 -11.57 -19.61 3.70
N ASP A 331 -10.40 -19.48 4.31
CA ASP A 331 -10.14 -19.96 5.66
C ASP A 331 -11.04 -19.21 6.67
N GLY A 332 -11.24 -19.81 7.84
CA GLY A 332 -12.02 -19.19 8.92
C GLY A 332 -11.41 -17.84 9.37
N PRO A 333 -12.15 -17.06 10.14
CA PRO A 333 -11.76 -15.69 10.52
C PRO A 333 -10.44 -15.58 11.30
N GLY A 334 -9.90 -16.67 11.81
CA GLY A 334 -8.54 -16.73 12.35
C GLY A 334 -8.29 -15.95 13.64
N LEU A 335 -9.34 -15.42 14.30
CA LEU A 335 -9.16 -14.67 15.56
C LEU A 335 -8.65 -15.54 16.71
N GLU A 336 -8.85 -16.83 16.67
CA GLU A 336 -8.28 -17.77 17.65
C GLU A 336 -6.73 -17.77 17.62
N ARG A 337 -6.15 -17.34 16.50
CA ARG A 337 -4.68 -17.19 16.33
C ARG A 337 -4.14 -15.86 16.80
N VAL A 338 -5.03 -14.92 17.17
CA VAL A 338 -4.63 -13.60 17.65
C VAL A 338 -4.36 -13.70 19.16
N PRO A 339 -3.11 -13.47 19.60
CA PRO A 339 -2.75 -13.59 21.00
C PRO A 339 -3.36 -12.47 21.86
N PRO A 340 -3.57 -12.69 23.17
CA PRO A 340 -4.16 -11.70 24.06
C PRO A 340 -3.48 -10.33 24.04
N PRO A 341 -2.15 -10.19 23.90
CA PRO A 341 -1.51 -8.89 23.84
C PRO A 341 -1.91 -8.03 22.62
N ALA A 342 -2.33 -8.67 21.52
CA ALA A 342 -2.80 -7.94 20.32
C ALA A 342 -4.24 -7.43 20.46
N LEU A 343 -5.01 -8.05 21.35
CA LEU A 343 -6.39 -7.66 21.69
C LEU A 343 -6.51 -7.55 23.22
N PRO A 344 -5.94 -6.53 23.86
CA PRO A 344 -5.97 -6.37 25.32
C PRO A 344 -7.38 -6.28 25.89
N GLN A 345 -7.55 -6.66 27.15
CA GLN A 345 -8.85 -6.48 27.82
C GLN A 345 -9.17 -4.99 27.97
N GLY A 346 -10.43 -4.63 27.66
CA GLY A 346 -10.87 -3.23 27.71
C GLY A 346 -10.41 -2.36 26.54
N ALA A 347 -9.70 -2.93 25.54
CA ALA A 347 -9.35 -2.21 24.33
C ALA A 347 -10.59 -1.80 23.53
N LEU A 348 -10.55 -0.59 22.99
CA LEU A 348 -11.51 -0.12 21.99
C LEU A 348 -11.13 -0.75 20.65
N VAL A 349 -12.05 -1.48 20.04
CA VAL A 349 -11.81 -2.17 18.77
C VAL A 349 -12.61 -1.54 17.65
N TYR A 350 -11.95 -0.89 16.71
CA TYR A 350 -12.55 -0.42 15.47
C TYR A 350 -12.40 -1.48 14.39
N VAL A 351 -13.51 -1.92 13.82
CA VAL A 351 -13.55 -2.93 12.74
C VAL A 351 -13.88 -2.22 11.43
N PHE A 352 -12.87 -2.09 10.57
CA PHE A 352 -13.01 -1.51 9.24
C PHE A 352 -13.39 -2.61 8.25
N THR A 353 -14.56 -2.51 7.65
CA THR A 353 -15.11 -3.55 6.78
C THR A 353 -15.97 -2.98 5.65
N PRO A 354 -15.86 -3.50 4.42
CA PRO A 354 -16.79 -3.17 3.35
C PRO A 354 -18.14 -3.91 3.47
N LEU A 355 -18.33 -4.77 4.49
CA LEU A 355 -19.48 -5.64 4.63
C LEU A 355 -19.78 -6.43 3.35
N SER A 356 -18.73 -6.92 2.69
CA SER A 356 -18.85 -7.71 1.46
C SER A 356 -18.81 -9.22 1.70
N ASP A 357 -18.49 -9.65 2.92
CA ASP A 357 -18.37 -11.06 3.30
C ASP A 357 -18.94 -11.31 4.70
N ALA A 358 -19.88 -12.26 4.80
CA ALA A 358 -20.56 -12.58 6.06
C ALA A 358 -19.63 -13.13 7.15
N ARG A 359 -18.42 -13.56 6.81
CA ARG A 359 -17.39 -14.00 7.79
C ARG A 359 -17.06 -12.93 8.82
N VAL A 360 -17.19 -11.64 8.46
CA VAL A 360 -17.00 -10.52 9.39
C VAL A 360 -17.97 -10.58 10.58
N LEU A 361 -19.20 -11.08 10.39
CA LEU A 361 -20.16 -11.25 11.48
C LEU A 361 -19.69 -12.27 12.51
N LYS A 362 -18.96 -13.31 12.08
CA LYS A 362 -18.33 -14.26 13.01
C LYS A 362 -17.20 -13.58 13.80
N VAL A 363 -16.37 -12.79 13.13
CA VAL A 363 -15.32 -12.00 13.80
C VAL A 363 -15.91 -11.11 14.89
N LEU A 364 -17.01 -10.41 14.59
CA LEU A 364 -17.66 -9.50 15.55
C LEU A 364 -18.27 -10.26 16.73
N ARG A 365 -18.92 -11.41 16.48
CA ARG A 365 -19.44 -12.30 17.55
C ARG A 365 -18.30 -12.83 18.43
N ASP A 366 -17.17 -13.23 17.84
CA ASP A 366 -16.01 -13.71 18.59
C ASP A 366 -15.41 -12.60 19.46
N LEU A 367 -15.37 -11.35 18.97
CA LEU A 367 -14.94 -10.18 19.75
C LEU A 367 -15.88 -9.94 20.93
N GLN A 368 -17.21 -9.95 20.71
CA GLN A 368 -18.21 -9.79 21.76
C GLN A 368 -18.14 -10.93 22.79
N GLY A 369 -17.98 -12.19 22.34
CA GLY A 369 -17.81 -13.35 23.21
C GLY A 369 -16.56 -13.27 24.11
N ARG A 370 -15.52 -12.55 23.66
CA ARG A 370 -14.32 -12.24 24.46
C ARG A 370 -14.46 -10.98 25.32
N GLY A 371 -15.69 -10.42 25.44
CA GLY A 371 -15.96 -9.21 26.21
C GLY A 371 -15.42 -7.93 25.58
N ARG A 372 -15.08 -7.95 24.28
CA ARG A 372 -14.69 -6.75 23.52
C ARG A 372 -15.93 -6.05 22.98
N ARG A 373 -15.86 -4.73 22.84
CA ARG A 373 -16.94 -3.91 22.27
C ARG A 373 -16.48 -3.31 20.97
N PRO A 374 -16.76 -4.01 19.84
CA PRO A 374 -16.37 -3.50 18.53
C PRO A 374 -17.25 -2.33 18.11
N VAL A 375 -16.63 -1.39 17.43
CA VAL A 375 -17.28 -0.33 16.65
C VAL A 375 -16.98 -0.62 15.18
N VAL A 376 -18.01 -0.80 14.38
CA VAL A 376 -17.85 -1.05 12.95
C VAL A 376 -17.75 0.29 12.21
N VAL A 377 -16.71 0.44 11.41
CA VAL A 377 -16.58 1.50 10.42
C VAL A 377 -16.80 0.86 9.05
N GLU A 378 -18.00 1.08 8.52
CA GLU A 378 -18.35 0.59 7.19
C GLU A 378 -17.61 1.41 6.14
N ILE A 379 -16.79 0.73 5.33
CA ILE A 379 -16.05 1.30 4.22
C ILE A 379 -16.91 1.19 2.95
N PRO A 380 -17.15 2.29 2.23
CA PRO A 380 -17.91 2.22 1.00
C PRO A 380 -17.16 1.36 -0.03
N SER A 381 -17.91 0.54 -0.70
CA SER A 381 -17.48 -0.15 -1.92
C SER A 381 -18.44 0.23 -3.00
N GLY A 382 -17.94 0.56 -4.18
CA GLY A 382 -18.80 0.76 -5.35
C GLY A 382 -19.65 -0.48 -5.63
N ASP A 383 -20.68 -0.32 -6.40
CA ASP A 383 -21.48 -1.46 -6.86
C ASP A 383 -20.66 -2.30 -7.84
N PRO A 384 -20.75 -3.62 -7.79
CA PRO A 384 -20.17 -4.48 -8.82
C PRO A 384 -20.68 -4.07 -10.22
N TYR A 385 -19.79 -4.10 -11.19
CA TYR A 385 -20.19 -3.80 -12.57
C TYR A 385 -21.19 -4.83 -13.07
N VAL A 386 -22.28 -4.34 -13.63
CA VAL A 386 -23.30 -5.14 -14.33
C VAL A 386 -23.40 -4.59 -15.75
N GLU A 387 -23.38 -5.47 -16.74
CA GLU A 387 -23.54 -5.07 -18.14
C GLU A 387 -24.98 -4.58 -18.36
N PRO A 388 -25.17 -3.43 -19.05
CA PRO A 388 -26.50 -2.90 -19.31
C PRO A 388 -27.36 -3.89 -20.08
N GLY A 389 -28.54 -4.24 -19.51
CA GLY A 389 -29.47 -5.21 -20.09
C GLY A 389 -29.21 -6.67 -19.69
N ASP A 390 -28.24 -6.96 -18.84
CA ASP A 390 -28.06 -8.26 -18.23
C ASP A 390 -29.01 -8.44 -17.03
N ALA A 391 -30.17 -9.02 -17.27
CA ALA A 391 -31.19 -9.27 -16.24
C ALA A 391 -30.68 -10.17 -15.09
N ALA A 392 -29.76 -11.09 -15.38
CA ALA A 392 -29.17 -11.96 -14.35
C ALA A 392 -28.18 -11.16 -13.47
N GLY A 393 -27.38 -10.31 -14.08
CA GLY A 393 -26.49 -9.39 -13.39
C GLY A 393 -27.26 -8.38 -12.53
N GLU A 394 -28.35 -7.80 -13.03
CA GLU A 394 -29.20 -6.90 -12.24
C GLU A 394 -29.85 -7.61 -11.03
N LEU A 395 -30.29 -8.86 -11.19
CA LEU A 395 -30.80 -9.65 -10.08
C LEU A 395 -29.67 -9.93 -9.07
N GLY A 396 -28.49 -10.31 -9.54
CA GLY A 396 -27.29 -10.50 -8.72
C GLY A 396 -26.96 -9.27 -7.88
N LEU A 397 -27.01 -8.08 -8.48
CA LEU A 397 -26.76 -6.81 -7.79
C LEU A 397 -27.80 -6.54 -6.70
N ARG A 398 -29.09 -6.81 -6.95
CA ARG A 398 -30.15 -6.68 -5.93
C ARG A 398 -29.93 -7.66 -4.76
N LEU A 399 -29.54 -8.91 -5.04
CA LEU A 399 -29.21 -9.89 -4.00
C LEU A 399 -27.99 -9.43 -3.19
N TRP A 400 -26.97 -8.90 -3.85
CA TRP A 400 -25.78 -8.36 -3.20
C TRP A 400 -26.10 -7.19 -2.26
N HIS A 401 -26.98 -6.27 -2.66
CA HIS A 401 -27.46 -5.20 -1.77
C HIS A 401 -28.28 -5.74 -0.60
N ALA A 402 -29.19 -6.69 -0.86
CA ALA A 402 -29.99 -7.31 0.18
C ALA A 402 -29.16 -8.03 1.24
N ASP A 403 -28.09 -8.71 0.81
CA ASP A 403 -27.16 -9.40 1.72
C ASP A 403 -26.41 -8.41 2.62
N ARG A 404 -25.95 -7.27 2.07
CA ARG A 404 -25.34 -6.20 2.85
C ARG A 404 -26.31 -5.55 3.84
N ASP A 405 -27.56 -5.35 3.44
CA ASP A 405 -28.59 -4.80 4.32
C ASP A 405 -28.93 -5.79 5.44
N ALA A 406 -28.94 -7.08 5.15
CA ALA A 406 -29.10 -8.13 6.16
C ALA A 406 -27.95 -8.13 7.17
N MET A 407 -26.69 -7.96 6.69
CA MET A 407 -25.53 -7.83 7.59
C MET A 407 -25.63 -6.59 8.47
N ARG A 408 -26.01 -5.43 7.92
CA ARG A 408 -26.22 -4.19 8.69
C ARG A 408 -27.32 -4.36 9.75
N PHE A 409 -28.41 -5.03 9.37
CA PHE A 409 -29.49 -5.32 10.30
C PHE A 409 -29.01 -6.21 11.45
N ALA A 410 -28.32 -7.32 11.14
CA ALA A 410 -27.79 -8.23 12.14
C ALA A 410 -26.81 -7.53 13.11
N LEU A 411 -26.01 -6.57 12.62
CA LEU A 411 -25.11 -5.78 13.47
C LEU A 411 -25.88 -4.85 14.42
N ARG A 412 -26.90 -4.17 13.91
CA ARG A 412 -27.76 -3.30 14.74
C ARG A 412 -28.51 -4.08 15.80
N ASP A 413 -29.05 -5.25 15.43
CA ASP A 413 -29.76 -6.15 16.35
C ASP A 413 -28.83 -6.66 17.47
N SER A 414 -27.57 -6.96 17.14
CA SER A 414 -26.54 -7.34 18.12
C SER A 414 -26.00 -6.18 18.97
N GLY A 415 -26.51 -4.95 18.77
CA GLY A 415 -26.09 -3.75 19.51
C GLY A 415 -24.70 -3.24 19.12
N VAL A 416 -24.16 -3.65 17.96
CA VAL A 416 -22.87 -3.15 17.45
C VAL A 416 -23.09 -1.83 16.73
N PRO A 417 -22.42 -0.73 17.16
CA PRO A 417 -22.49 0.53 16.44
C PRO A 417 -21.86 0.40 15.04
N VAL A 418 -22.60 0.85 14.03
CA VAL A 418 -22.14 0.88 12.63
C VAL A 418 -22.05 2.34 12.19
N LEU A 419 -20.86 2.78 11.87
CA LEU A 419 -20.53 4.10 11.37
C LEU A 419 -20.23 4.00 9.88
N ARG A 420 -20.69 4.93 9.08
CA ARG A 420 -20.48 4.91 7.63
C ARG A 420 -19.41 5.92 7.25
N HIS A 421 -18.33 5.47 6.67
CA HIS A 421 -17.31 6.31 6.06
C HIS A 421 -17.71 6.67 4.62
N VAL A 422 -17.29 7.83 4.14
CA VAL A 422 -17.45 8.24 2.74
C VAL A 422 -16.07 8.55 2.19
N VAL A 423 -15.75 8.00 1.01
CA VAL A 423 -14.44 8.22 0.36
C VAL A 423 -14.22 9.72 0.11
N GLY A 424 -13.04 10.19 0.48
CA GLY A 424 -12.67 11.60 0.32
C GLY A 424 -13.15 12.52 1.45
N GLU A 425 -14.02 12.06 2.35
CA GLU A 425 -14.44 12.83 3.53
C GLU A 425 -13.55 12.51 4.74
N SER A 426 -13.52 13.47 5.69
CA SER A 426 -12.83 13.23 6.96
C SER A 426 -13.54 12.13 7.76
N LEU A 427 -12.76 11.24 8.37
CA LEU A 427 -13.27 10.25 9.31
C LEU A 427 -14.01 10.87 10.50
N ASP A 428 -13.73 12.13 10.83
CA ASP A 428 -14.40 12.87 11.89
C ASP A 428 -15.92 12.92 11.71
N LEU A 429 -16.39 13.01 10.46
CA LEU A 429 -17.83 12.98 10.14
C LEU A 429 -18.45 11.61 10.45
N ALA A 430 -17.75 10.53 10.05
CA ALA A 430 -18.20 9.18 10.35
C ALA A 430 -18.23 8.89 11.86
N LEU A 431 -17.28 9.46 12.61
CA LEU A 431 -17.12 9.25 14.05
C LEU A 431 -17.98 10.21 14.92
N ALA A 432 -18.54 11.28 14.34
CA ALA A 432 -19.35 12.27 15.05
C ALA A 432 -20.51 11.68 15.89
N PRO A 433 -21.23 10.61 15.45
CA PRO A 433 -22.26 9.99 16.26
C PRO A 433 -21.74 9.41 17.59
N LEU A 434 -20.49 8.95 17.65
CA LEU A 434 -19.87 8.46 18.89
C LEU A 434 -19.64 9.61 19.90
N LEU A 435 -19.31 10.80 19.39
CA LEU A 435 -19.07 11.98 20.24
C LEU A 435 -20.38 12.54 20.82
N SER A 436 -21.46 12.49 20.05
CA SER A 436 -22.77 13.06 20.45
C SER A 436 -23.58 12.18 21.39
N GLY A 437 -23.14 10.98 21.73
CA GLY A 437 -23.86 10.02 22.57
C GLY A 437 -25.19 9.51 21.95
N ARG A 438 -25.42 9.76 20.67
CA ARG A 438 -26.66 9.37 19.94
C ARG A 438 -26.73 7.90 19.53
N ILE A 439 -25.67 7.14 19.76
CA ILE A 439 -25.66 5.71 19.47
C ILE A 439 -26.05 4.97 20.74
N GLY A 440 -27.30 4.70 20.90
CA GLY A 440 -27.80 3.85 21.96
C GLY A 440 -29.11 4.37 22.55
N GLY A 441 -30.17 3.99 21.94
CA GLY A 441 -31.45 4.12 22.59
C GLY A 441 -32.58 4.37 21.63
N ARG A 442 -33.17 3.26 21.27
CA ARG A 442 -34.60 2.95 21.41
C ARG A 442 -34.75 1.55 20.90
N GLY A 443 -35.19 0.76 21.66
CA GLY A 443 -36.28 0.47 22.53
C GLY A 443 -37.23 -0.37 21.77
#